data_85c5c4f875da46eced971fbb4b9e8836
#
_entry.id   85c5c4f875da46eced971fbb4b9e8836
#
_cell.length_a   1.000
_cell.length_b   1.000
_cell.length_c   1.000
_cell.angle_alpha   90.00
_cell.angle_beta   90.00
_cell.angle_gamma   90.00
#
_symmetry.space_group_name_H-M   'P 1'
#
loop_
_entity.id
_entity.type
_entity.pdbx_description
1 polymer ?
#
loop_
_entity_poly.entity_id
_entity_poly.type
_entity_poly.pdbx_seq_one_letter_code
_entity_poly.pdbx_strand_id
1 'polypeptide(L)'
;HLLQARGHVLPSTLTHVELAASTCQGHEVRGQACACHSSEPLNRAWLHATREGERIEPYEPALDALRNADFVILGPGSLFTSVIANLLVPGVAKAIRESNAYVIYVSSISDAQGETRGFGVKDQVEALQTHGMGTRINCVLADAPRSGSQASFAQGMRRVSLGPDDRAFLREQGIAYMTRDFYNPEHPGWHSVS
;
A
#
# COMPACT_ATOMS: atom_id res chain seq x y z
N HIS A 1 14.25 16.70 13.73
CA HIS A 1 13.52 17.52 14.72
C HIS A 1 12.16 18.03 14.22
N LEU A 2 11.92 18.13 12.90
CA LEU A 2 10.64 18.60 12.34
C LEU A 2 9.47 17.64 12.63
N LEU A 3 9.70 16.33 12.70
CA LEU A 3 8.65 15.33 12.88
C LEU A 3 8.42 14.90 14.32
N GLN A 4 9.24 15.38 15.30
CA GLN A 4 9.21 14.95 16.71
C GLN A 4 9.14 13.41 16.89
N ALA A 5 9.53 12.65 15.87
CA ALA A 5 9.49 11.19 15.86
C ALA A 5 10.68 10.62 16.65
N ARG A 6 10.40 9.58 17.42
CA ARG A 6 11.43 8.75 18.04
C ARG A 6 11.73 7.62 17.05
N GLY A 7 12.78 7.78 16.24
CA GLY A 7 13.16 6.78 15.24
C GLY A 7 13.97 7.38 14.11
N HIS A 8 14.20 6.56 13.07
CA HIS A 8 14.95 6.93 11.88
C HIS A 8 13.99 7.00 10.67
N VAL A 9 14.21 8.01 9.83
CA VAL A 9 13.58 8.07 8.50
C VAL A 9 14.64 7.65 7.49
N LEU A 10 14.43 6.53 6.84
CA LEU A 10 15.36 5.95 5.88
C LEU A 10 14.69 5.94 4.50
N PRO A 11 15.34 6.45 3.45
CA PRO A 11 14.84 6.29 2.10
C PRO A 11 14.96 4.82 1.67
N SER A 12 14.07 4.34 0.80
CA SER A 12 14.19 2.99 0.23
C SER A 12 15.35 2.89 -0.77
N THR A 13 15.64 4.00 -1.47
CA THR A 13 16.73 4.15 -2.42
C THR A 13 17.23 5.59 -2.45
N LEU A 14 18.48 5.79 -2.83
CA LEU A 14 19.06 7.10 -3.15
C LEU A 14 19.11 7.36 -4.67
N THR A 15 18.77 6.35 -5.48
CA THR A 15 18.65 6.51 -6.92
C THR A 15 17.43 7.36 -7.24
N HIS A 16 17.56 8.30 -8.17
CA HIS A 16 16.41 9.05 -8.67
C HIS A 16 15.54 8.13 -9.54
N VAL A 17 14.31 7.90 -9.11
CA VAL A 17 13.39 6.97 -9.76
C VAL A 17 12.08 7.65 -10.18
N GLU A 18 11.50 7.14 -11.25
CA GLU A 18 10.15 7.46 -11.70
C GLU A 18 9.27 6.22 -11.59
N LEU A 19 8.07 6.38 -11.04
CA LEU A 19 7.06 5.34 -11.01
C LEU A 19 6.35 5.28 -12.36
N ALA A 20 6.25 4.10 -12.93
CA ALA A 20 5.37 3.81 -14.05
C ALA A 20 4.40 2.70 -13.67
N ALA A 21 3.24 2.68 -14.29
CA ALA A 21 2.21 1.68 -14.04
C ALA A 21 1.41 1.38 -15.32
N SER A 22 0.76 0.22 -15.35
CA SER A 22 -0.28 -0.09 -16.32
C SER A 22 -1.64 -0.10 -15.66
N THR A 23 -2.65 0.40 -16.36
CA THR A 23 -4.05 0.30 -15.95
C THR A 23 -4.60 -1.10 -16.23
N CYS A 24 -5.77 -1.42 -15.67
CA CYS A 24 -6.49 -2.66 -15.97
C CYS A 24 -6.88 -2.79 -17.45
N GLN A 25 -6.92 -1.69 -18.20
CA GLN A 25 -7.16 -1.69 -19.66
C GLN A 25 -5.87 -1.76 -20.48
N GLY A 26 -4.70 -1.78 -19.83
CA GLY A 26 -3.40 -1.91 -20.48
C GLY A 26 -2.75 -0.59 -20.89
N HIS A 27 -3.31 0.55 -20.51
CA HIS A 27 -2.68 1.85 -20.75
C HIS A 27 -1.52 2.08 -19.78
N GLU A 28 -0.39 2.53 -20.31
CA GLU A 28 0.75 2.93 -19.48
C GLU A 28 0.59 4.37 -18.96
N VAL A 29 0.86 4.56 -17.69
CA VAL A 29 0.92 5.88 -17.04
C VAL A 29 2.29 6.05 -16.41
N ARG A 30 2.88 7.24 -16.53
CA ARG A 30 4.20 7.58 -15.99
C ARG A 30 4.11 8.74 -15.02
N GLY A 31 4.90 8.64 -13.97
CA GLY A 31 4.95 9.62 -12.89
C GLY A 31 3.91 9.36 -11.81
N GLN A 32 4.31 9.56 -10.57
CA GLN A 32 3.49 9.32 -9.38
C GLN A 32 2.15 10.08 -9.42
N ALA A 33 2.18 11.35 -9.84
CA ALA A 33 0.97 12.17 -9.91
C ALA A 33 -0.03 11.62 -10.94
N CYS A 34 0.44 11.22 -12.13
CA CYS A 34 -0.41 10.63 -13.15
C CYS A 34 -0.99 9.29 -12.72
N ALA A 35 -0.18 8.44 -12.08
CA ALA A 35 -0.63 7.17 -11.51
C ALA A 35 -1.70 7.36 -10.43
N CYS A 36 -1.48 8.30 -9.51
CA CYS A 36 -2.41 8.63 -8.44
C CYS A 36 -3.77 9.14 -8.96
N HIS A 37 -3.78 9.92 -10.03
CA HIS A 37 -4.98 10.51 -10.65
C HIS A 37 -5.43 9.75 -11.89
N SER A 38 -5.04 8.49 -12.04
CA SER A 38 -5.47 7.66 -13.17
C SER A 38 -6.99 7.64 -13.29
N SER A 39 -7.50 7.71 -14.51
CA SER A 39 -8.94 7.54 -14.77
C SER A 39 -9.41 6.09 -14.58
N GLU A 40 -8.48 5.16 -14.58
CA GLU A 40 -8.70 3.72 -14.49
C GLU A 40 -7.89 3.11 -13.35
N PRO A 41 -8.37 2.03 -12.71
CA PRO A 41 -7.60 1.33 -11.70
C PRO A 41 -6.31 0.77 -12.27
N LEU A 42 -5.25 0.81 -11.47
CA LEU A 42 -3.96 0.27 -11.85
C LEU A 42 -3.94 -1.25 -11.64
N ASN A 43 -3.16 -1.92 -12.48
CA ASN A 43 -2.98 -3.37 -12.40
C ASN A 43 -1.54 -3.71 -11.99
N ARG A 44 -0.56 -3.01 -12.56
CA ARG A 44 0.86 -3.29 -12.33
C ARG A 44 1.66 -2.00 -12.26
N ALA A 45 2.68 -1.98 -11.41
CA ALA A 45 3.59 -0.86 -11.29
C ALA A 45 5.06 -1.33 -11.34
N TRP A 46 5.96 -0.44 -11.76
CA TRP A 46 7.41 -0.65 -11.78
C TRP A 46 8.14 0.68 -11.64
N LEU A 47 9.43 0.61 -11.36
CA LEU A 47 10.29 1.79 -11.25
C LEU A 47 11.27 1.85 -12.43
N HIS A 48 11.53 3.06 -12.88
CA HIS A 48 12.62 3.38 -13.79
C HIS A 48 13.62 4.30 -13.09
N ALA A 49 14.92 4.08 -13.30
CA ALA A 49 15.91 5.11 -12.99
C ALA A 49 15.75 6.27 -13.96
N THR A 50 15.80 7.51 -13.46
CA THR A 50 15.61 8.70 -14.31
C THR A 50 16.84 9.00 -15.18
N ARG A 51 18.01 8.46 -14.84
CA ARG A 51 19.23 8.57 -15.64
C ARG A 51 19.41 7.31 -16.46
N GLU A 52 19.70 7.50 -17.73
CA GLU A 52 19.94 6.40 -18.67
C GLU A 52 21.11 5.52 -18.21
N GLY A 53 20.91 4.21 -18.21
CA GLY A 53 21.92 3.22 -17.77
C GLY A 53 22.14 3.12 -16.26
N GLU A 54 21.51 3.94 -15.45
CA GLU A 54 21.60 3.87 -14.00
C GLU A 54 20.78 2.67 -13.47
N ARG A 55 21.35 1.92 -12.52
CA ARG A 55 20.63 0.87 -11.80
C ARG A 55 19.98 1.44 -10.56
N ILE A 56 18.79 0.94 -10.25
CA ILE A 56 18.12 1.29 -9.00
C ILE A 56 18.79 0.46 -7.89
N GLU A 57 19.51 1.14 -7.01
CA GLU A 57 20.19 0.52 -5.87
C GLU A 57 19.38 0.77 -4.60
N PRO A 58 19.16 -0.26 -3.77
CA PRO A 58 18.51 -0.06 -2.48
C PRO A 58 19.41 0.73 -1.53
N TYR A 59 18.80 1.41 -0.58
CA TYR A 59 19.55 1.99 0.53
C TYR A 59 19.77 0.92 1.60
N GLU A 60 21.01 0.43 1.71
CA GLU A 60 21.34 -0.73 2.55
C GLU A 60 20.90 -0.58 4.02
N PRO A 61 21.02 0.60 4.68
CA PRO A 61 20.50 0.75 6.04
C PRO A 61 18.99 0.54 6.16
N ALA A 62 18.20 0.79 5.10
CA ALA A 62 16.79 0.49 5.09
C ALA A 62 16.53 -1.02 5.00
N LEU A 63 17.32 -1.74 4.17
CA LEU A 63 17.23 -3.20 4.10
C LEU A 63 17.61 -3.85 5.44
N ASP A 64 18.66 -3.34 6.10
CA ASP A 64 19.08 -3.84 7.41
C ASP A 64 18.00 -3.61 8.48
N ALA A 65 17.36 -2.45 8.47
CA ALA A 65 16.24 -2.18 9.35
C ALA A 65 15.07 -3.17 9.12
N LEU A 66 14.75 -3.49 7.86
CA LEU A 66 13.70 -4.45 7.52
C LEU A 66 14.05 -5.90 7.91
N ARG A 67 15.31 -6.32 7.72
CA ARG A 67 15.77 -7.66 8.09
C ARG A 67 15.71 -7.91 9.60
N ASN A 68 15.95 -6.86 10.40
CA ASN A 68 16.05 -6.95 11.85
C ASN A 68 14.77 -6.46 12.58
N ALA A 69 13.71 -6.14 11.85
CA ALA A 69 12.47 -5.69 12.46
C ALA A 69 11.70 -6.83 13.12
N ASP A 70 11.06 -6.56 14.26
CA ASP A 70 10.06 -7.44 14.86
C ASP A 70 8.70 -7.30 14.18
N PHE A 71 8.39 -6.08 13.72
CA PHE A 71 7.17 -5.75 12.99
C PHE A 71 7.50 -4.94 11.74
N VAL A 72 6.83 -5.27 10.65
CA VAL A 72 6.80 -4.45 9.44
C VAL A 72 5.37 -4.02 9.17
N ILE A 73 5.14 -2.71 9.10
CA ILE A 73 3.83 -2.14 8.82
C ILE A 73 3.84 -1.57 7.40
N LEU A 74 3.00 -2.11 6.53
CA LEU A 74 2.78 -1.63 5.19
C LEU A 74 1.61 -0.64 5.19
N GLY A 75 1.89 0.62 4.97
CA GLY A 75 0.89 1.70 5.04
C GLY A 75 0.73 2.33 6.44
N PRO A 76 -0.33 3.15 6.68
CA PRO A 76 -1.31 3.57 5.66
C PRO A 76 -0.70 4.45 4.57
N GLY A 77 -1.31 4.43 3.39
CA GLY A 77 -0.89 5.23 2.24
C GLY A 77 -1.53 4.72 0.94
N SER A 78 -1.39 5.49 -0.12
CA SER A 78 -1.82 5.09 -1.46
C SER A 78 -1.17 3.77 -1.86
N LEU A 79 -1.97 2.82 -2.35
CA LEU A 79 -1.50 1.44 -2.55
C LEU A 79 -0.32 1.35 -3.53
N PHE A 80 -0.49 1.86 -4.75
CA PHE A 80 0.54 1.77 -5.80
C PHE A 80 1.60 2.87 -5.67
N THR A 81 1.16 4.10 -5.40
CA THR A 81 2.05 5.27 -5.45
C THR A 81 2.84 5.51 -4.16
N SER A 82 2.49 4.83 -3.07
CA SER A 82 3.22 4.91 -1.80
C SER A 82 3.69 3.54 -1.30
N VAL A 83 2.79 2.58 -1.07
CA VAL A 83 3.17 1.31 -0.46
C VAL A 83 3.94 0.44 -1.45
N ILE A 84 3.34 0.12 -2.59
CA ILE A 84 3.95 -0.72 -3.63
C ILE A 84 5.21 -0.06 -4.19
N ALA A 85 5.21 1.26 -4.41
CA ALA A 85 6.40 1.97 -4.90
C ALA A 85 7.66 1.67 -4.07
N ASN A 86 7.54 1.56 -2.75
CA ASN A 86 8.66 1.18 -1.89
C ASN A 86 9.05 -0.29 -2.05
N LEU A 87 8.08 -1.19 -2.23
CA LEU A 87 8.34 -2.64 -2.43
C LEU A 87 9.05 -2.93 -3.75
N LEU A 88 8.87 -2.06 -4.76
CA LEU A 88 9.49 -2.18 -6.08
C LEU A 88 11.00 -1.86 -6.08
N VAL A 89 11.51 -1.20 -5.06
CA VAL A 89 12.95 -0.99 -4.92
C VAL A 89 13.63 -2.36 -4.74
N PRO A 90 14.66 -2.69 -5.54
CA PRO A 90 15.34 -3.97 -5.46
C PRO A 90 15.74 -4.35 -4.03
N GLY A 91 15.43 -5.56 -3.61
CA GLY A 91 15.76 -6.06 -2.28
C GLY A 91 14.75 -5.76 -1.17
N VAL A 92 13.92 -4.71 -1.26
CA VAL A 92 12.98 -4.32 -0.18
C VAL A 92 11.97 -5.43 0.11
N ALA A 93 11.18 -5.84 -0.87
CA ALA A 93 10.21 -6.93 -0.68
C ALA A 93 10.89 -8.25 -0.27
N LYS A 94 12.08 -8.53 -0.80
CA LYS A 94 12.88 -9.69 -0.41
C LYS A 94 13.29 -9.61 1.05
N ALA A 95 13.83 -8.48 1.51
CA ALA A 95 14.24 -8.29 2.91
C ALA A 95 13.08 -8.53 3.88
N ILE A 96 11.88 -8.02 3.54
CA ILE A 96 10.66 -8.27 4.33
C ILE A 96 10.28 -9.75 4.34
N ARG A 97 10.31 -10.44 3.19
CA ARG A 97 9.95 -11.86 3.12
C ARG A 97 10.91 -12.76 3.88
N GLU A 98 12.19 -12.43 3.88
CA GLU A 98 13.25 -13.20 4.55
C GLU A 98 13.42 -12.85 6.04
N SER A 99 12.84 -11.73 6.50
CA SER A 99 12.85 -11.37 7.92
C SER A 99 11.95 -12.27 8.76
N ASN A 100 12.16 -12.24 10.07
CA ASN A 100 11.25 -12.87 11.05
C ASN A 100 10.11 -11.94 11.49
N ALA A 101 9.99 -10.74 10.90
CA ALA A 101 9.04 -9.74 11.29
C ALA A 101 7.58 -10.22 11.16
N TYR A 102 6.71 -9.78 12.03
CA TYR A 102 5.27 -9.92 11.84
C TYR A 102 4.79 -8.79 10.92
N VAL A 103 4.33 -9.15 9.72
CA VAL A 103 3.96 -8.18 8.67
C VAL A 103 2.49 -7.82 8.75
N ILE A 104 2.20 -6.54 8.95
CA ILE A 104 0.86 -5.99 9.05
C ILE A 104 0.62 -5.06 7.86
N TYR A 105 -0.47 -5.28 7.14
CA TYR A 105 -0.94 -4.34 6.13
C TYR A 105 -2.10 -3.51 6.68
N VAL A 106 -1.98 -2.20 6.61
CA VAL A 106 -3.06 -1.24 6.93
C VAL A 106 -3.75 -0.87 5.64
N SER A 107 -4.95 -1.41 5.43
CA SER A 107 -5.68 -1.20 4.18
C SER A 107 -6.18 0.24 4.05
N SER A 108 -6.24 0.74 2.82
CA SER A 108 -6.88 2.02 2.52
C SER A 108 -8.36 1.96 2.88
N ILE A 109 -8.88 3.01 3.50
CA ILE A 109 -10.31 3.12 3.89
C ILE A 109 -11.19 3.67 2.78
N SER A 110 -10.59 4.07 1.67
CA SER A 110 -11.29 4.55 0.48
C SER A 110 -10.59 4.10 -0.80
N ASP A 111 -11.35 3.93 -1.87
CA ASP A 111 -10.85 3.72 -3.23
C ASP A 111 -10.60 5.04 -3.96
N ALA A 112 -10.29 6.07 -3.19
CA ALA A 112 -9.97 7.39 -3.68
C ALA A 112 -8.82 7.36 -4.69
N GLN A 113 -8.79 8.39 -5.53
CA GLN A 113 -7.66 8.68 -6.39
C GLN A 113 -7.44 7.67 -7.52
N GLY A 114 -8.47 7.26 -8.23
CA GLY A 114 -8.33 6.55 -9.49
C GLY A 114 -7.54 5.23 -9.45
N GLU A 115 -6.33 5.23 -8.87
CA GLU A 115 -5.41 4.09 -8.86
C GLU A 115 -6.00 2.79 -8.29
N THR A 116 -6.93 2.89 -7.34
CA THR A 116 -7.60 1.75 -6.70
C THR A 116 -9.12 1.80 -6.84
N ARG A 117 -9.63 2.48 -7.88
CA ARG A 117 -11.08 2.58 -8.10
C ARG A 117 -11.71 1.19 -8.19
N GLY A 118 -12.70 0.94 -7.34
CA GLY A 118 -13.41 -0.33 -7.27
C GLY A 118 -12.73 -1.39 -6.40
N PHE A 119 -11.52 -1.18 -5.91
CA PHE A 119 -10.80 -2.15 -5.08
C PHE A 119 -11.47 -2.31 -3.71
N GLY A 120 -11.61 -3.57 -3.28
CA GLY A 120 -11.85 -3.97 -1.90
C GLY A 120 -10.54 -4.28 -1.18
N VAL A 121 -10.65 -4.79 0.04
CA VAL A 121 -9.48 -5.21 0.84
C VAL A 121 -8.75 -6.39 0.17
N LYS A 122 -9.50 -7.34 -0.40
CA LYS A 122 -8.97 -8.45 -1.18
C LYS A 122 -8.07 -7.96 -2.31
N ASP A 123 -8.58 -7.06 -3.16
CA ASP A 123 -7.85 -6.57 -4.32
C ASP A 123 -6.54 -5.86 -3.92
N GLN A 124 -6.56 -5.13 -2.80
CA GLN A 124 -5.38 -4.48 -2.26
C GLN A 124 -4.32 -5.50 -1.81
N VAL A 125 -4.74 -6.58 -1.14
CA VAL A 125 -3.83 -7.66 -0.72
C VAL A 125 -3.25 -8.40 -1.92
N GLU A 126 -4.07 -8.74 -2.92
CA GLU A 126 -3.63 -9.39 -4.16
C GLU A 126 -2.61 -8.52 -4.92
N ALA A 127 -2.84 -7.20 -4.95
CA ALA A 127 -1.87 -6.27 -5.53
C ALA A 127 -0.52 -6.30 -4.79
N LEU A 128 -0.51 -6.33 -3.46
CA LEU A 128 0.72 -6.46 -2.67
C LEU A 128 1.42 -7.80 -2.92
N GLN A 129 0.66 -8.89 -2.98
CA GLN A 129 1.20 -10.23 -3.26
C GLN A 129 1.90 -10.29 -4.61
N THR A 130 1.28 -9.73 -5.66
CA THR A 130 1.83 -9.71 -7.02
C THR A 130 3.03 -8.75 -7.17
N HIS A 131 3.11 -7.74 -6.31
CA HIS A 131 4.24 -6.79 -6.30
C HIS A 131 5.33 -7.15 -5.29
N GLY A 132 5.50 -8.44 -5.02
CA GLY A 132 6.67 -8.96 -4.34
C GLY A 132 6.46 -9.46 -2.93
N MET A 133 5.30 -9.24 -2.30
CA MET A 133 5.04 -9.74 -0.94
C MET A 133 4.72 -11.24 -0.90
N GLY A 134 4.21 -11.83 -2.02
CA GLY A 134 3.80 -13.23 -2.03
C GLY A 134 2.83 -13.52 -0.88
N THR A 135 3.08 -14.57 -0.11
CA THR A 135 2.24 -14.97 1.05
C THR A 135 2.68 -14.36 2.38
N ARG A 136 3.54 -13.34 2.38
CA ARG A 136 4.24 -12.88 3.59
C ARG A 136 3.45 -11.86 4.45
N ILE A 137 2.21 -11.57 4.13
CA ILE A 137 1.35 -10.72 4.95
C ILE A 137 0.73 -11.58 6.05
N ASN A 138 0.98 -11.24 7.32
CA ASN A 138 0.47 -12.00 8.46
C ASN A 138 -0.91 -11.49 8.92
N CYS A 139 -1.12 -10.18 8.84
CA CYS A 139 -2.35 -9.56 9.30
C CYS A 139 -2.76 -8.37 8.43
N VAL A 140 -4.06 -8.21 8.23
CA VAL A 140 -4.65 -7.01 7.63
C VAL A 140 -5.40 -6.23 8.70
N LEU A 141 -5.09 -4.95 8.84
CA LEU A 141 -5.84 -4.01 9.65
C LEU A 141 -6.74 -3.20 8.73
N ALA A 142 -8.05 -3.37 8.86
CA ALA A 142 -9.03 -2.80 7.94
C ALA A 142 -10.13 -2.04 8.67
N ASP A 143 -10.79 -1.13 7.94
CA ASP A 143 -11.92 -0.40 8.45
C ASP A 143 -13.12 -1.33 8.71
N ALA A 144 -13.82 -1.08 9.81
CA ALA A 144 -15.01 -1.85 10.18
C ALA A 144 -16.21 -1.45 9.31
N PRO A 145 -17.01 -2.41 8.83
CA PRO A 145 -18.26 -2.09 8.15
C PRO A 145 -19.24 -1.41 9.13
N ARG A 146 -19.86 -0.31 8.70
CA ARG A 146 -20.89 0.36 9.45
C ARG A 146 -22.27 0.11 8.85
N SER A 147 -23.25 -0.19 9.70
CA SER A 147 -24.66 -0.25 9.31
C SER A 147 -25.21 1.19 9.20
N GLY A 148 -25.76 1.55 8.08
CA GLY A 148 -26.69 2.70 7.95
C GLY A 148 -26.13 4.07 7.63
N SER A 149 -24.82 4.28 7.47
CA SER A 149 -24.33 5.56 6.97
C SER A 149 -23.40 5.35 5.77
N GLN A 150 -23.89 5.68 4.59
CA GLN A 150 -22.99 6.14 3.54
C GLN A 150 -22.42 7.48 4.05
N ALA A 151 -21.32 7.41 4.79
CA ALA A 151 -20.55 8.59 5.06
C ALA A 151 -20.27 9.25 3.72
N SER A 152 -20.59 10.51 3.59
CA SER A 152 -20.37 11.31 2.39
C SER A 152 -18.87 11.42 2.17
N PHE A 153 -18.31 10.48 1.41
CA PHE A 153 -16.97 10.68 0.85
C PHE A 153 -17.03 11.77 -0.22
N ALA A 154 -15.90 12.40 -0.49
CA ALA A 154 -15.82 13.35 -1.59
C ALA A 154 -16.30 12.69 -2.90
N GLN A 155 -16.82 13.49 -3.81
CA GLN A 155 -17.45 13.00 -5.04
C GLN A 155 -16.52 12.05 -5.81
N GLY A 156 -16.96 10.83 -6.08
CA GLY A 156 -16.20 9.79 -6.78
C GLY A 156 -15.39 8.84 -5.90
N MET A 157 -15.43 8.98 -4.59
CA MET A 157 -14.79 8.07 -3.63
C MET A 157 -15.81 7.10 -3.03
N ARG A 158 -15.41 5.85 -2.88
CA ARG A 158 -16.16 4.81 -2.18
C ARG A 158 -15.41 4.39 -0.91
N ARG A 159 -16.11 4.23 0.18
CA ARG A 159 -15.55 3.64 1.41
C ARG A 159 -15.15 2.19 1.16
N VAL A 160 -13.96 1.81 1.61
CA VAL A 160 -13.48 0.43 1.63
C VAL A 160 -13.49 -0.06 3.07
N SER A 161 -14.26 -1.11 3.32
CA SER A 161 -14.33 -1.79 4.61
C SER A 161 -14.31 -3.30 4.40
N LEU A 162 -13.95 -4.06 5.44
CA LEU A 162 -13.79 -5.51 5.35
C LEU A 162 -15.13 -6.22 5.18
N GLY A 163 -15.45 -6.63 3.95
CA GLY A 163 -16.66 -7.36 3.58
C GLY A 163 -16.59 -8.87 3.85
N PRO A 164 -17.71 -9.60 3.61
CA PRO A 164 -17.72 -11.06 3.76
C PRO A 164 -16.74 -11.79 2.83
N ASP A 165 -16.64 -11.37 1.57
CA ASP A 165 -15.77 -11.97 0.55
C ASP A 165 -14.29 -11.73 0.89
N ASP A 166 -13.94 -10.53 1.38
CA ASP A 166 -12.60 -10.24 1.86
C ASP A 166 -12.20 -11.16 3.01
N ARG A 167 -13.12 -11.40 3.96
CA ARG A 167 -12.88 -12.30 5.10
C ARG A 167 -12.71 -13.74 4.68
N ALA A 168 -13.47 -14.19 3.68
CA ALA A 168 -13.32 -15.54 3.13
C ALA A 168 -11.94 -15.69 2.49
N PHE A 169 -11.57 -14.75 1.62
CA PHE A 169 -10.26 -14.71 0.97
C PHE A 169 -9.09 -14.69 1.99
N LEU A 170 -9.13 -13.80 2.97
CA LEU A 170 -8.05 -13.70 3.97
C LEU A 170 -7.90 -15.02 4.77
N ARG A 171 -9.01 -15.66 5.12
CA ARG A 171 -8.98 -16.98 5.80
C ARG A 171 -8.37 -18.08 4.93
N GLU A 172 -8.72 -18.13 3.64
CA GLU A 172 -8.11 -19.06 2.69
C GLU A 172 -6.60 -18.86 2.56
N GLN A 173 -6.15 -17.60 2.60
CA GLN A 173 -4.73 -17.26 2.53
C GLN A 173 -4.00 -17.43 3.89
N GLY A 174 -4.70 -17.81 4.95
CA GLY A 174 -4.12 -17.89 6.30
C GLY A 174 -3.73 -16.53 6.89
N ILE A 175 -4.30 -15.43 6.39
CA ILE A 175 -4.03 -14.06 6.83
C ILE A 175 -5.01 -13.69 7.94
N ALA A 176 -4.48 -13.33 9.11
CA ALA A 176 -5.29 -12.76 10.19
C ALA A 176 -5.85 -11.38 9.79
N TYR A 177 -6.95 -10.98 10.40
CA TYR A 177 -7.46 -9.62 10.20
C TYR A 177 -7.99 -9.03 11.50
N MET A 178 -7.85 -7.72 11.61
CA MET A 178 -8.45 -6.91 12.66
C MET A 178 -9.24 -5.76 12.04
N THR A 179 -10.35 -5.43 12.66
CA THR A 179 -11.15 -4.28 12.23
C THR A 179 -11.29 -3.27 13.35
N ARG A 180 -11.21 -2.00 12.98
CA ARG A 180 -11.49 -0.85 13.84
C ARG A 180 -12.24 0.19 13.02
N ASP A 181 -12.86 1.11 13.70
CA ASP A 181 -13.43 2.27 13.07
C ASP A 181 -12.33 3.31 12.83
N PHE A 182 -11.86 3.37 11.58
CA PHE A 182 -10.84 4.32 11.15
C PHE A 182 -11.40 5.55 10.45
N TYR A 183 -12.72 5.63 10.34
CA TYR A 183 -13.34 6.75 9.66
C TYR A 183 -13.17 8.05 10.43
N ASN A 184 -12.62 9.06 9.76
CA ASN A 184 -12.55 10.42 10.26
C ASN A 184 -13.69 11.26 9.64
N PRO A 185 -14.70 11.68 10.42
CA PRO A 185 -15.81 12.47 9.88
C PRO A 185 -15.40 13.88 9.43
N GLU A 186 -14.32 14.43 9.99
CA GLU A 186 -13.80 15.76 9.62
C GLU A 186 -12.98 15.70 8.32
N HIS A 187 -12.35 14.58 8.05
CA HIS A 187 -11.53 14.34 6.87
C HIS A 187 -11.91 13.00 6.22
N PRO A 188 -13.04 12.93 5.49
CA PRO A 188 -13.46 11.71 4.82
C PRO A 188 -12.39 11.16 3.87
N GLY A 189 -12.08 9.87 3.98
CA GLY A 189 -11.01 9.22 3.21
C GLY A 189 -9.65 9.17 3.91
N TRP A 190 -9.51 9.78 5.09
CA TRP A 190 -8.32 9.72 5.93
C TRP A 190 -8.58 8.85 7.16
N HIS A 191 -7.55 8.17 7.63
CA HIS A 191 -7.64 7.40 8.87
C HIS A 191 -7.77 8.34 10.07
N SER A 192 -8.64 7.98 11.03
CA SER A 192 -8.69 8.63 12.33
C SER A 192 -7.41 8.29 13.12
N VAL A 193 -6.89 9.28 13.85
CA VAL A 193 -5.73 9.14 14.74
C VAL A 193 -6.14 9.02 16.22
N SER A 194 -7.44 8.90 16.50
CA SER A 194 -7.99 8.77 17.87
C SER A 194 -8.06 7.32 18.34
#